data_614d5391f491be417ddf7e41c88e575e
#
_entry.id   614d5391f491be417ddf7e41c88e575e
#
_cell.length_a   1.000
_cell.length_b   1.000
_cell.length_c   1.000
_cell.angle_alpha   90.00
_cell.angle_beta   90.00
_cell.angle_gamma   90.00
#
_symmetry.space_group_name_H-M   'P 1'
#
loop_
_entity.id
_entity.type
_entity.pdbx_description
1 polymer ?
#
loop_
_entity_poly.entity_id
_entity_poly.type
_entity_poly.pdbx_seq_one_letter_code
_entity_poly.pdbx_strand_id
1 'polypeptide(L)'
;MEESREMEVGKKGRFAAICRKGVLFAAAVFAVLLAVCSCVSRNMGELPGKKEKERFAMLPYYSNGRFVNAEPIRMFPASARKKRAGLGMFRFLFASPNAPDRELPKVLLTADSFAGKKDAFSLRWLGHSSLIFELAGKRFMTDPVFGNAAPIPFAVSRYTENPLKLNSLPELDFVLISHDHYDHLEYDFIRKIRFEKFPVVTALGVGARLRSWGIAPERIRELGWHDSVTVAGI
;
A
#
# COMPACT_ATOMS: atom_id res chain seq x y z
N MET A 1 -64.42 -1.50 -22.23
CA MET A 1 -63.76 -2.69 -21.59
C MET A 1 -62.38 -2.99 -22.21
N GLU A 2 -62.18 -2.79 -23.49
CA GLU A 2 -60.93 -3.06 -24.23
C GLU A 2 -59.83 -2.03 -23.87
N GLU A 3 -60.18 -0.74 -23.84
CA GLU A 3 -59.29 0.36 -23.46
C GLU A 3 -58.71 0.22 -22.04
N SER A 4 -59.53 -0.31 -21.10
CA SER A 4 -59.07 -0.54 -19.71
C SER A 4 -58.08 -1.72 -19.62
N ARG A 5 -58.18 -2.71 -20.50
CA ARG A 5 -57.22 -3.84 -20.58
C ARG A 5 -55.92 -3.43 -21.20
N GLU A 6 -55.92 -2.64 -22.25
CA GLU A 6 -54.67 -2.12 -22.87
C GLU A 6 -53.89 -1.23 -21.93
N MET A 7 -54.57 -0.39 -21.15
CA MET A 7 -53.94 0.48 -20.14
C MET A 7 -53.31 -0.34 -19.00
N GLU A 8 -53.94 -1.45 -18.60
CA GLU A 8 -53.41 -2.33 -17.55
C GLU A 8 -52.17 -3.14 -18.04
N VAL A 9 -52.19 -3.62 -19.29
CA VAL A 9 -51.06 -4.31 -19.94
C VAL A 9 -49.86 -3.35 -20.08
N GLY A 10 -50.12 -2.10 -20.50
CA GLY A 10 -49.06 -1.07 -20.59
C GLY A 10 -48.43 -0.71 -19.24
N LYS A 11 -49.22 -0.66 -18.16
CA LYS A 11 -48.72 -0.43 -16.79
C LYS A 11 -47.87 -1.60 -16.30
N LYS A 12 -48.29 -2.85 -16.51
CA LYS A 12 -47.53 -4.07 -16.15
C LYS A 12 -46.21 -4.14 -16.91
N GLY A 13 -46.22 -3.81 -18.20
CA GLY A 13 -44.99 -3.76 -19.00
C GLY A 13 -43.98 -2.70 -18.53
N ARG A 14 -44.45 -1.50 -18.19
CA ARG A 14 -43.60 -0.42 -17.62
C ARG A 14 -43.06 -0.80 -16.26
N PHE A 15 -43.84 -1.40 -15.39
CA PHE A 15 -43.40 -1.86 -14.07
C PHE A 15 -42.32 -2.94 -14.20
N ALA A 16 -42.51 -3.94 -15.06
CA ALA A 16 -41.54 -4.99 -15.33
C ALA A 16 -40.20 -4.42 -15.87
N ALA A 17 -40.28 -3.40 -16.75
CA ALA A 17 -39.10 -2.72 -17.28
C ALA A 17 -38.33 -1.95 -16.20
N ILE A 18 -39.02 -1.28 -15.27
CA ILE A 18 -38.44 -0.57 -14.14
C ILE A 18 -37.75 -1.57 -13.19
N CYS A 19 -38.43 -2.67 -12.83
CA CYS A 19 -37.86 -3.72 -11.99
C CYS A 19 -36.61 -4.34 -12.64
N ARG A 20 -36.64 -4.62 -13.94
CA ARG A 20 -35.47 -5.15 -14.67
C ARG A 20 -34.32 -4.18 -14.67
N LYS A 21 -34.54 -2.87 -14.88
CA LYS A 21 -33.49 -1.85 -14.78
C LYS A 21 -32.90 -1.75 -13.35
N GLY A 22 -33.77 -1.83 -12.33
CA GLY A 22 -33.35 -1.86 -10.93
C GLY A 22 -32.47 -3.07 -10.61
N VAL A 23 -32.82 -4.25 -11.07
CA VAL A 23 -32.04 -5.48 -10.90
C VAL A 23 -30.68 -5.36 -11.62
N LEU A 24 -30.65 -4.86 -12.85
CA LEU A 24 -29.42 -4.67 -13.60
C LEU A 24 -28.50 -3.64 -12.92
N PHE A 25 -29.06 -2.56 -12.41
CA PHE A 25 -28.30 -1.55 -11.66
C PHE A 25 -27.71 -2.15 -10.37
N ALA A 26 -28.51 -2.88 -9.59
CA ALA A 26 -28.02 -3.55 -8.38
C ALA A 26 -26.91 -4.57 -8.68
N ALA A 27 -27.07 -5.36 -9.75
CA ALA A 27 -26.03 -6.30 -10.20
C ALA A 27 -24.73 -5.59 -10.61
N ALA A 28 -24.83 -4.46 -11.31
CA ALA A 28 -23.66 -3.66 -11.68
C ALA A 28 -22.95 -3.09 -10.46
N VAL A 29 -23.69 -2.53 -9.50
CA VAL A 29 -23.12 -2.03 -8.22
C VAL A 29 -22.42 -3.16 -7.46
N PHE A 30 -23.06 -4.32 -7.37
CA PHE A 30 -22.49 -5.50 -6.71
C PHE A 30 -21.20 -5.97 -7.39
N ALA A 31 -21.15 -6.01 -8.71
CA ALA A 31 -19.96 -6.36 -9.47
C ALA A 31 -18.80 -5.37 -9.21
N VAL A 32 -19.09 -4.06 -9.18
CA VAL A 32 -18.10 -3.02 -8.84
C VAL A 32 -17.58 -3.22 -7.42
N LEU A 33 -18.46 -3.45 -6.45
CA LEU A 33 -18.04 -3.71 -5.07
C LEU A 33 -17.14 -4.95 -4.96
N LEU A 34 -17.48 -6.04 -5.64
CA LEU A 34 -16.63 -7.24 -5.68
C LEU A 34 -15.27 -6.95 -6.31
N ALA A 35 -15.22 -6.19 -7.40
CA ALA A 35 -13.97 -5.80 -8.04
C ALA A 35 -13.08 -4.95 -7.10
N VAL A 36 -13.67 -3.98 -6.41
CA VAL A 36 -12.97 -3.15 -5.42
C VAL A 36 -12.46 -4.00 -4.26
N CYS A 37 -13.31 -4.86 -3.68
CA CYS A 37 -12.90 -5.77 -2.60
C CYS A 37 -11.76 -6.70 -3.03
N SER A 38 -11.83 -7.26 -4.23
CA SER A 38 -10.77 -8.11 -4.79
C SER A 38 -9.46 -7.34 -4.98
N CYS A 39 -9.54 -6.12 -5.49
CA CYS A 39 -8.38 -5.24 -5.65
C CYS A 39 -7.73 -4.92 -4.29
N VAL A 40 -8.53 -4.51 -3.31
CA VAL A 40 -8.05 -4.19 -1.96
C VAL A 40 -7.44 -5.43 -1.30
N SER A 41 -8.10 -6.59 -1.37
CA SER A 41 -7.59 -7.85 -0.80
C SER A 41 -6.23 -8.23 -1.40
N ARG A 42 -6.11 -8.15 -2.72
CA ARG A 42 -4.85 -8.40 -3.43
C ARG A 42 -3.75 -7.44 -2.99
N ASN A 43 -4.06 -6.14 -2.91
CA ASN A 43 -3.11 -5.10 -2.53
C ASN A 43 -2.71 -5.16 -1.06
N MET A 44 -3.54 -5.76 -0.21
CA MET A 44 -3.22 -5.97 1.21
C MET A 44 -2.34 -7.20 1.45
N GLY A 45 -2.32 -8.18 0.55
CA GLY A 45 -1.58 -9.43 0.72
C GLY A 45 -2.04 -10.26 1.91
N GLU A 46 -1.26 -11.29 2.25
CA GLU A 46 -1.58 -12.19 3.35
C GLU A 46 -0.94 -11.75 4.67
N LEU A 47 -1.64 -12.03 5.77
CA LEU A 47 -1.14 -11.84 7.12
C LEU A 47 -0.39 -13.11 7.58
N PRO A 48 0.48 -13.00 8.61
CA PRO A 48 1.16 -14.14 9.20
C PRO A 48 0.21 -15.27 9.57
N GLY A 49 0.56 -16.49 9.17
CA GLY A 49 -0.20 -17.69 9.45
C GLY A 49 -0.08 -18.13 10.93
N LYS A 50 -0.82 -19.21 11.29
CA LYS A 50 -0.86 -19.73 12.67
C LYS A 50 0.53 -20.05 13.22
N LYS A 51 1.36 -20.76 12.46
CA LYS A 51 2.72 -21.15 12.88
C LYS A 51 3.63 -19.95 13.13
N GLU A 52 3.51 -18.90 12.32
CA GLU A 52 4.28 -17.67 12.51
C GLU A 52 3.82 -16.93 13.77
N LYS A 53 2.52 -16.83 14.00
CA LYS A 53 1.94 -16.21 15.20
C LYS A 53 2.31 -16.98 16.48
N GLU A 54 2.37 -18.31 16.43
CA GLU A 54 2.84 -19.15 17.56
C GLU A 54 4.33 -18.85 17.86
N ARG A 55 5.16 -18.70 16.83
CA ARG A 55 6.57 -18.30 16.99
C ARG A 55 6.69 -16.87 17.56
N PHE A 56 5.87 -15.93 17.08
CA PHE A 56 5.87 -14.56 17.60
C PHE A 56 5.41 -14.50 19.07
N ALA A 57 4.48 -15.37 19.49
CA ALA A 57 4.00 -15.42 20.85
C ALA A 57 5.09 -15.76 21.90
N MET A 58 6.22 -16.30 21.46
CA MET A 58 7.39 -16.55 22.31
C MET A 58 8.27 -15.30 22.52
N LEU A 59 8.02 -14.21 21.78
CA LEU A 59 8.81 -12.99 21.85
C LEU A 59 8.30 -12.07 22.97
N PRO A 60 9.19 -11.43 23.75
CA PRO A 60 8.79 -10.58 24.88
C PRO A 60 8.03 -9.32 24.47
N TYR A 61 8.14 -8.93 23.19
CA TYR A 61 7.48 -7.76 22.60
C TYR A 61 6.29 -8.14 21.68
N TYR A 62 5.71 -9.35 21.88
CA TYR A 62 4.47 -9.75 21.19
C TYR A 62 3.39 -10.11 22.21
N SER A 63 2.28 -9.39 22.20
CA SER A 63 1.19 -9.57 23.14
C SER A 63 -0.16 -9.33 22.48
N ASN A 64 -1.17 -10.12 22.83
CA ASN A 64 -2.53 -10.00 22.30
C ASN A 64 -2.61 -9.99 20.78
N GLY A 65 -1.77 -10.80 20.12
CA GLY A 65 -1.76 -10.94 18.66
C GLY A 65 -1.10 -9.79 17.89
N ARG A 66 -0.32 -8.94 18.56
CA ARG A 66 0.39 -7.80 17.96
C ARG A 66 1.77 -7.58 18.57
N PHE A 67 2.65 -6.97 17.79
CA PHE A 67 3.90 -6.44 18.32
C PHE A 67 3.65 -5.17 19.13
N VAL A 68 4.36 -5.02 20.23
CA VAL A 68 4.23 -3.89 21.16
C VAL A 68 5.58 -3.23 21.35
N ASN A 69 5.58 -1.92 21.57
CA ASN A 69 6.78 -1.19 21.93
C ASN A 69 7.12 -1.43 23.41
N ALA A 70 8.40 -1.39 23.75
CA ALA A 70 8.85 -1.48 25.13
C ALA A 70 8.23 -0.39 26.01
N GLU A 71 8.08 0.82 25.46
CA GLU A 71 7.38 1.92 26.10
C GLU A 71 6.12 2.29 25.31
N PRO A 72 4.98 2.57 25.98
CA PRO A 72 3.75 2.96 25.32
C PRO A 72 3.89 4.29 24.57
N ILE A 73 3.72 4.26 23.26
CA ILE A 73 3.70 5.48 22.43
C ILE A 73 2.26 6.00 22.32
N ARG A 74 2.03 7.25 22.72
CA ARG A 74 0.77 7.95 22.50
C ARG A 74 0.78 8.62 21.14
N MET A 75 0.21 7.98 20.13
CA MET A 75 0.13 8.53 18.76
C MET A 75 -0.78 9.75 18.65
N PHE A 76 -1.80 9.86 19.51
CA PHE A 76 -2.76 10.97 19.49
C PHE A 76 -3.06 11.45 20.89
N PRO A 77 -3.25 12.77 21.12
CA PRO A 77 -3.74 13.26 22.39
C PRO A 77 -5.15 12.70 22.67
N ALA A 78 -5.46 12.45 23.95
CA ALA A 78 -6.73 11.85 24.36
C ALA A 78 -7.97 12.60 23.83
N SER A 79 -7.87 13.91 23.61
CA SER A 79 -8.90 14.77 23.01
C SER A 79 -9.17 14.51 21.54
N ALA A 80 -8.22 13.95 20.79
CA ALA A 80 -8.37 13.69 19.34
C ALA A 80 -9.19 12.43 19.02
N ARG A 81 -9.39 11.54 20.01
CA ARG A 81 -10.06 10.24 19.83
C ARG A 81 -11.55 10.33 19.46
N LYS A 82 -12.23 11.44 19.82
CA LYS A 82 -13.69 11.59 19.67
C LYS A 82 -14.17 12.14 18.32
N LYS A 83 -13.29 12.64 17.41
CA LYS A 83 -13.72 13.41 16.23
C LYS A 83 -13.62 12.71 14.88
N ARG A 84 -13.24 11.44 14.78
CA ARG A 84 -12.97 10.78 13.48
C ARG A 84 -13.88 9.60 13.11
N ALA A 85 -15.17 9.65 13.44
CA ALA A 85 -16.12 8.65 12.97
C ALA A 85 -16.90 9.15 11.74
N GLY A 86 -17.08 8.29 10.74
CA GLY A 86 -17.96 8.55 9.59
C GLY A 86 -17.41 9.54 8.57
N LEU A 87 -18.05 10.70 8.43
CA LEU A 87 -17.73 11.73 7.42
C LEU A 87 -16.26 12.20 7.46
N GLY A 88 -15.63 12.19 8.64
CA GLY A 88 -14.21 12.52 8.79
C GLY A 88 -13.27 11.53 8.12
N MET A 89 -13.59 10.23 8.15
CA MET A 89 -12.81 9.19 7.45
C MET A 89 -12.98 9.31 5.94
N PHE A 90 -14.20 9.55 5.46
CA PHE A 90 -14.44 9.76 4.03
C PHE A 90 -13.67 10.98 3.49
N ARG A 91 -13.70 12.10 4.21
CA ARG A 91 -12.89 13.28 3.86
C ARG A 91 -11.39 13.00 3.87
N PHE A 92 -10.91 12.23 4.82
CA PHE A 92 -9.50 11.83 4.86
C PHE A 92 -9.11 10.97 3.64
N LEU A 93 -9.96 10.05 3.22
CA LEU A 93 -9.66 9.15 2.11
C LEU A 93 -9.75 9.83 0.73
N PHE A 94 -10.70 10.74 0.55
CA PHE A 94 -11.06 11.25 -0.78
C PHE A 94 -10.99 12.77 -0.93
N ALA A 95 -10.76 13.51 0.15
CA ALA A 95 -10.54 14.94 0.11
C ALA A 95 -9.18 15.27 0.72
N SER A 96 -8.45 16.15 0.06
CA SER A 96 -7.12 16.59 0.50
C SER A 96 -7.16 18.05 0.92
N PRO A 97 -7.72 18.38 2.11
CA PRO A 97 -7.95 19.77 2.53
C PRO A 97 -6.65 20.57 2.70
N ASN A 98 -5.52 19.90 2.83
CA ASN A 98 -4.19 20.49 2.97
C ASN A 98 -3.33 20.30 1.71
N ALA A 99 -3.94 19.94 0.58
CA ALA A 99 -3.21 19.86 -0.67
C ALA A 99 -2.67 21.24 -1.05
N PRO A 100 -1.45 21.34 -1.56
CA PRO A 100 -0.92 22.60 -2.05
C PRO A 100 -1.73 23.08 -3.27
N ASP A 101 -1.87 24.42 -3.42
CA ASP A 101 -2.61 25.03 -4.52
C ASP A 101 -1.92 24.85 -5.87
N ARG A 102 -0.66 24.42 -5.89
CA ARG A 102 0.15 24.19 -7.08
C ARG A 102 0.99 22.95 -6.92
N GLU A 103 1.40 22.37 -8.04
CA GLU A 103 2.35 21.25 -8.05
C GLU A 103 3.65 21.65 -7.35
N LEU A 104 4.14 20.75 -6.46
CA LEU A 104 5.40 20.99 -5.75
C LEU A 104 6.58 20.83 -6.74
N PRO A 105 7.64 21.63 -6.59
CA PRO A 105 8.85 21.47 -7.39
C PRO A 105 9.42 20.06 -7.25
N LYS A 106 9.82 19.47 -8.36
CA LYS A 106 10.47 18.14 -8.38
C LYS A 106 11.60 18.11 -9.40
N VAL A 107 12.65 17.38 -9.10
CA VAL A 107 13.73 17.05 -10.03
C VAL A 107 13.46 15.65 -10.57
N LEU A 108 13.15 15.54 -11.85
CA LEU A 108 12.90 14.25 -12.48
C LEU A 108 14.18 13.40 -12.49
N LEU A 109 14.05 12.14 -12.09
CA LEU A 109 15.11 11.15 -12.08
C LEU A 109 14.96 10.22 -13.29
N THR A 110 16.04 10.04 -14.00
CA THR A 110 16.18 9.17 -15.18
C THR A 110 17.26 8.13 -14.90
N ALA A 111 17.49 7.19 -15.82
CA ALA A 111 18.60 6.25 -15.74
C ALA A 111 19.96 6.96 -15.58
N ASP A 112 20.14 8.09 -16.28
CA ASP A 112 21.38 8.89 -16.22
C ASP A 112 21.61 9.52 -14.84
N SER A 113 20.55 9.75 -14.06
CA SER A 113 20.67 10.24 -12.67
C SER A 113 21.39 9.25 -11.76
N PHE A 114 21.56 8.00 -12.21
CA PHE A 114 22.20 6.91 -11.48
C PHE A 114 23.43 6.35 -12.21
N ALA A 115 23.84 6.98 -13.32
CA ALA A 115 25.03 6.59 -14.06
C ALA A 115 26.32 6.98 -13.29
N GLY A 116 27.38 6.20 -13.48
CA GLY A 116 28.67 6.44 -12.86
C GLY A 116 28.93 5.66 -11.57
N LYS A 117 29.95 6.08 -10.82
CA LYS A 117 30.29 5.45 -9.54
C LYS A 117 29.24 5.82 -8.49
N LYS A 118 28.85 4.83 -7.70
CA LYS A 118 28.04 5.08 -6.50
C LYS A 118 28.88 5.90 -5.51
N ASP A 119 28.37 7.06 -5.14
CA ASP A 119 29.04 7.97 -4.23
C ASP A 119 29.26 7.35 -2.85
N ALA A 120 30.18 7.91 -2.09
CA ALA A 120 30.38 7.53 -0.70
C ALA A 120 29.09 7.68 0.12
N PHE A 121 28.36 8.77 -0.15
CA PHE A 121 27.01 8.99 0.38
C PHE A 121 26.20 9.88 -0.57
N SER A 122 25.02 9.43 -0.96
CA SER A 122 24.00 10.27 -1.57
C SER A 122 22.60 9.83 -1.15
N LEU A 123 21.65 10.77 -1.19
CA LEU A 123 20.26 10.53 -0.84
C LEU A 123 19.36 11.24 -1.84
N ARG A 124 18.36 10.52 -2.35
CA ARG A 124 17.30 11.06 -3.23
C ARG A 124 15.95 10.80 -2.60
N TRP A 125 15.23 11.85 -2.28
CA TRP A 125 13.88 11.75 -1.72
C TRP A 125 12.84 11.67 -2.84
N LEU A 126 12.01 10.63 -2.79
CA LEU A 126 10.96 10.35 -3.77
C LEU A 126 9.56 10.75 -3.27
N GLY A 127 9.50 11.38 -2.12
CA GLY A 127 8.27 11.76 -1.43
C GLY A 127 7.87 10.77 -0.34
N HIS A 128 7.13 11.27 0.65
CA HIS A 128 6.79 10.56 1.88
C HIS A 128 8.03 9.91 2.52
N SER A 129 8.01 8.63 2.79
CA SER A 129 9.15 7.88 3.36
C SER A 129 10.01 7.17 2.31
N SER A 130 9.73 7.38 1.02
CA SER A 130 10.46 6.72 -0.06
C SER A 130 11.77 7.44 -0.35
N LEU A 131 12.88 6.76 -0.14
CA LEU A 131 14.23 7.28 -0.34
C LEU A 131 15.07 6.29 -1.16
N ILE A 132 16.00 6.82 -1.97
CA ILE A 132 17.09 6.05 -2.55
C ILE A 132 18.38 6.54 -1.90
N PHE A 133 19.12 5.60 -1.34
CA PHE A 133 20.43 5.83 -0.78
C PHE A 133 21.51 5.24 -1.68
N GLU A 134 22.63 5.94 -1.75
CA GLU A 134 23.92 5.39 -2.12
C GLU A 134 24.85 5.57 -0.94
N LEU A 135 25.39 4.47 -0.41
CA LEU A 135 26.22 4.42 0.77
C LEU A 135 27.27 3.32 0.61
N ALA A 136 28.54 3.66 0.81
CA ALA A 136 29.66 2.71 0.73
C ALA A 136 29.65 1.85 -0.56
N GLY A 137 29.29 2.44 -1.70
CA GLY A 137 29.21 1.76 -2.98
C GLY A 137 27.98 0.87 -3.18
N LYS A 138 27.01 0.92 -2.26
CA LYS A 138 25.73 0.20 -2.34
C LYS A 138 24.57 1.15 -2.61
N ARG A 139 23.58 0.70 -3.36
CA ARG A 139 22.36 1.45 -3.63
C ARG A 139 21.16 0.69 -3.11
N PHE A 140 20.35 1.32 -2.28
CA PHE A 140 19.16 0.71 -1.72
C PHE A 140 18.00 1.71 -1.59
N MET A 141 16.80 1.17 -1.46
CA MET A 141 15.61 1.98 -1.22
C MET A 141 15.00 1.70 0.15
N THR A 142 14.41 2.74 0.74
CA THR A 142 13.55 2.59 1.92
C THR A 142 12.12 2.90 1.55
N ASP A 143 11.18 2.10 2.07
CA ASP A 143 9.72 2.29 1.97
C ASP A 143 9.25 2.74 0.56
N PRO A 144 9.55 1.96 -0.49
CA PRO A 144 9.33 2.38 -1.88
C PRO A 144 7.84 2.35 -2.24
N VAL A 145 7.27 3.54 -2.42
CA VAL A 145 5.88 3.77 -2.85
C VAL A 145 5.86 4.69 -4.06
N PHE A 146 5.23 4.26 -5.14
CA PHE A 146 5.16 4.99 -6.42
C PHE A 146 3.74 5.49 -6.70
N GLY A 147 2.72 4.83 -6.18
CA GLY A 147 1.32 5.16 -6.34
C GLY A 147 0.71 5.90 -5.14
N ASN A 148 -0.55 5.64 -4.87
CA ASN A 148 -1.31 6.24 -3.78
C ASN A 148 -0.95 5.62 -2.42
N ALA A 149 -1.21 6.37 -1.36
CA ALA A 149 -0.91 5.94 0.02
C ALA A 149 -1.97 4.99 0.61
N ALA A 150 -2.88 4.46 -0.19
CA ALA A 150 -3.92 3.51 0.24
C ALA A 150 -4.15 2.43 -0.81
N PRO A 151 -4.54 1.20 -0.40
CA PRO A 151 -4.83 0.10 -1.31
C PRO A 151 -6.15 0.26 -2.07
N ILE A 152 -6.89 1.33 -1.80
CA ILE A 152 -8.17 1.66 -2.42
C ILE A 152 -7.92 2.59 -3.60
N PRO A 153 -8.43 2.29 -4.80
CA PRO A 153 -8.29 3.15 -5.96
C PRO A 153 -8.76 4.59 -5.66
N PHE A 154 -8.00 5.56 -6.11
CA PHE A 154 -8.27 7.01 -5.95
C PHE A 154 -8.33 7.53 -4.50
N ALA A 155 -8.03 6.69 -3.50
CA ALA A 155 -7.94 7.13 -2.11
C ALA A 155 -6.52 7.58 -1.76
N VAL A 156 -6.41 8.62 -0.94
CA VAL A 156 -5.15 9.17 -0.41
C VAL A 156 -4.10 9.37 -1.53
N SER A 157 -4.49 10.13 -2.54
CA SER A 157 -3.62 10.42 -3.68
C SER A 157 -2.41 11.26 -3.28
N ARG A 158 -1.30 11.09 -3.99
CA ARG A 158 -0.10 11.91 -3.83
C ARG A 158 -0.40 13.35 -4.26
N TYR A 159 0.20 14.32 -3.59
CA TYR A 159 0.12 15.74 -3.98
C TYR A 159 1.00 16.08 -5.18
N THR A 160 2.04 15.29 -5.40
CA THR A 160 2.99 15.43 -6.51
C THR A 160 3.38 14.04 -6.99
N GLU A 161 3.50 13.85 -8.28
CA GLU A 161 3.99 12.60 -8.85
C GLU A 161 5.38 12.24 -8.31
N ASN A 162 5.65 10.93 -8.20
CA ASN A 162 6.97 10.45 -7.85
C ASN A 162 8.00 10.94 -8.91
N PRO A 163 9.12 11.53 -8.52
CA PRO A 163 10.13 12.03 -9.46
C PRO A 163 10.82 10.89 -10.24
N LEU A 164 10.71 9.65 -9.80
CA LEU A 164 11.20 8.45 -10.48
C LEU A 164 10.02 7.60 -10.95
N LYS A 165 10.05 7.15 -12.18
CA LYS A 165 9.05 6.18 -12.67
C LYS A 165 9.41 4.76 -12.24
N LEU A 166 8.43 3.96 -11.86
CA LEU A 166 8.62 2.56 -11.43
C LEU A 166 9.34 1.70 -12.48
N ASN A 167 9.17 1.99 -13.77
CA ASN A 167 9.85 1.28 -14.85
C ASN A 167 11.29 1.76 -15.10
N SER A 168 11.71 2.83 -14.44
CA SER A 168 13.05 3.42 -14.54
C SER A 168 13.88 3.21 -13.25
N LEU A 169 13.54 2.19 -12.45
CA LEU A 169 14.30 1.83 -11.27
C LEU A 169 15.77 1.55 -11.62
N PRO A 170 16.73 2.13 -10.90
CA PRO A 170 18.13 1.74 -11.02
C PRO A 170 18.35 0.34 -10.44
N GLU A 171 19.51 -0.25 -10.71
CA GLU A 171 19.96 -1.45 -9.99
C GLU A 171 20.06 -1.17 -8.51
N LEU A 172 19.48 -2.06 -7.70
CA LEU A 172 19.48 -2.00 -6.26
C LEU A 172 20.28 -3.17 -5.68
N ASP A 173 20.96 -2.92 -4.56
CA ASP A 173 21.64 -3.97 -3.79
C ASP A 173 20.68 -4.60 -2.75
N PHE A 174 19.69 -3.86 -2.23
CA PHE A 174 18.62 -4.34 -1.36
C PHE A 174 17.49 -3.31 -1.20
N VAL A 175 16.43 -3.72 -0.51
CA VAL A 175 15.30 -2.85 -0.14
C VAL A 175 15.02 -2.99 1.36
N LEU A 176 14.72 -1.88 2.03
CA LEU A 176 14.26 -1.82 3.42
C LEU A 176 12.79 -1.43 3.45
N ILE A 177 11.98 -2.18 4.21
CA ILE A 177 10.58 -1.86 4.49
C ILE A 177 10.43 -1.70 6.00
N SER A 178 10.05 -0.51 6.44
CA SER A 178 9.95 -0.21 7.88
C SER A 178 8.77 -0.91 8.54
N HIS A 179 7.61 -0.92 7.89
CA HIS A 179 6.39 -1.57 8.39
C HIS A 179 5.37 -1.80 7.26
N ASP A 180 4.22 -2.37 7.57
CA ASP A 180 3.25 -2.87 6.61
C ASP A 180 2.08 -1.92 6.29
N HIS A 181 2.17 -0.64 6.61
CA HIS A 181 1.22 0.34 6.09
C HIS A 181 1.41 0.52 4.58
N TYR A 182 0.33 0.77 3.85
CA TYR A 182 0.37 0.78 2.39
C TYR A 182 1.20 1.93 1.80
N ASP A 183 1.32 3.04 2.51
CA ASP A 183 2.19 4.19 2.19
C ASP A 183 3.68 3.95 2.48
N HIS A 184 4.05 2.73 2.94
CA HIS A 184 5.42 2.25 3.12
C HIS A 184 5.68 0.93 2.39
N LEU A 185 4.63 0.14 2.13
CA LEU A 185 4.70 -1.18 1.49
C LEU A 185 3.67 -1.28 0.37
N GLU A 186 4.08 -0.98 -0.85
CA GLU A 186 3.22 -0.95 -2.02
C GLU A 186 3.27 -2.25 -2.82
N TYR A 187 2.10 -2.78 -3.18
CA TYR A 187 1.94 -3.99 -3.98
C TYR A 187 2.64 -3.92 -5.35
N ASP A 188 2.46 -2.82 -6.09
CA ASP A 188 2.98 -2.69 -7.46
C ASP A 188 4.50 -2.65 -7.49
N PHE A 189 5.13 -1.98 -6.52
CA PHE A 189 6.58 -2.01 -6.35
C PHE A 189 7.08 -3.43 -6.06
N ILE A 190 6.48 -4.12 -5.10
CA ILE A 190 6.89 -5.50 -4.73
C ILE A 190 6.71 -6.45 -5.92
N ARG A 191 5.61 -6.32 -6.66
CA ARG A 191 5.39 -7.07 -7.90
C ARG A 191 6.46 -6.81 -8.95
N LYS A 192 6.94 -5.57 -9.08
CA LYS A 192 8.01 -5.19 -10.00
C LYS A 192 9.31 -5.90 -9.67
N ILE A 193 9.67 -5.98 -8.38
CA ILE A 193 10.95 -6.55 -7.93
C ILE A 193 10.90 -8.05 -7.61
N ARG A 194 9.77 -8.75 -7.83
CA ARG A 194 9.60 -10.13 -7.37
C ARG A 194 10.61 -11.12 -7.95
N PHE A 195 11.12 -10.87 -9.15
CA PHE A 195 12.10 -11.73 -9.83
C PHE A 195 13.55 -11.24 -9.70
N GLU A 196 13.77 -10.13 -9.03
CA GLU A 196 15.11 -9.64 -8.72
C GLU A 196 15.81 -10.59 -7.75
N LYS A 197 17.13 -10.44 -7.59
CA LYS A 197 17.93 -11.33 -6.71
C LYS A 197 18.32 -10.71 -5.38
N PHE A 198 18.22 -9.40 -5.24
CA PHE A 198 18.61 -8.72 -4.02
C PHE A 198 17.65 -8.99 -2.85
N PRO A 199 18.12 -8.90 -1.60
CA PRO A 199 17.29 -9.12 -0.43
C PRO A 199 16.31 -7.97 -0.16
N VAL A 200 15.22 -8.32 0.54
CA VAL A 200 14.25 -7.38 1.12
C VAL A 200 14.30 -7.54 2.64
N VAL A 201 14.70 -6.48 3.32
CA VAL A 201 14.79 -6.44 4.79
C VAL A 201 13.55 -5.75 5.34
N THR A 202 12.93 -6.30 6.36
CA THR A 202 11.67 -5.78 6.90
C THR A 202 11.44 -6.19 8.35
N ALA A 203 10.41 -5.64 8.99
CA ALA A 203 10.00 -6.04 10.33
C ALA A 203 9.33 -7.43 10.33
N LEU A 204 9.37 -8.10 11.48
CA LEU A 204 8.71 -9.39 11.71
C LEU A 204 7.22 -9.35 11.35
N GLY A 205 6.77 -10.36 10.60
CA GLY A 205 5.38 -10.52 10.18
C GLY A 205 5.05 -9.88 8.83
N VAL A 206 5.86 -8.94 8.34
CA VAL A 206 5.67 -8.32 7.02
C VAL A 206 6.00 -9.29 5.89
N GLY A 207 6.90 -10.23 6.13
CA GLY A 207 7.30 -11.25 5.15
C GLY A 207 6.16 -12.10 4.61
N ALA A 208 5.06 -12.27 5.36
CA ALA A 208 3.87 -12.96 4.89
C ALA A 208 3.27 -12.26 3.65
N ARG A 209 3.16 -10.93 3.69
CA ARG A 209 2.69 -10.12 2.54
C ARG A 209 3.66 -10.22 1.35
N LEU A 210 4.96 -10.10 1.61
CA LEU A 210 5.98 -10.19 0.57
C LEU A 210 5.93 -11.54 -0.15
N ARG A 211 5.78 -12.65 0.59
CA ARG A 211 5.62 -14.00 0.02
C ARG A 211 4.35 -14.12 -0.79
N SER A 212 3.23 -13.60 -0.29
CA SER A 212 1.95 -13.66 -1.02
C SER A 212 1.98 -12.86 -2.33
N TRP A 213 2.87 -11.89 -2.43
CA TRP A 213 3.10 -11.11 -3.65
C TRP A 213 4.23 -11.63 -4.55
N GLY A 214 4.82 -12.76 -4.17
CA GLY A 214 5.76 -13.52 -5.00
C GLY A 214 7.24 -13.26 -4.74
N ILE A 215 7.62 -12.63 -3.63
CA ILE A 215 9.03 -12.59 -3.20
C ILE A 215 9.43 -13.95 -2.66
N ALA A 216 10.52 -14.49 -3.17
CA ALA A 216 11.07 -15.76 -2.73
C ALA A 216 11.50 -15.71 -1.24
N PRO A 217 11.13 -16.70 -0.40
CA PRO A 217 11.36 -16.65 1.04
C PRO A 217 12.83 -16.42 1.43
N GLU A 218 13.76 -16.95 0.67
CA GLU A 218 15.21 -16.82 0.89
C GLU A 218 15.74 -15.39 0.69
N ARG A 219 14.98 -14.53 0.04
CA ARG A 219 15.31 -13.12 -0.13
C ARG A 219 14.80 -12.25 1.02
N ILE A 220 13.87 -12.75 1.84
CA ILE A 220 13.24 -11.98 2.91
C ILE A 220 14.08 -12.10 4.18
N ARG A 221 14.42 -10.95 4.76
CA ARG A 221 15.08 -10.84 6.07
C ARG A 221 14.17 -10.08 7.01
N GLU A 222 13.50 -10.83 7.90
CA GLU A 222 12.63 -10.25 8.92
C GLU A 222 13.41 -10.04 10.21
N LEU A 223 13.34 -8.82 10.75
CA LEU A 223 14.04 -8.41 11.96
C LEU A 223 13.06 -8.04 13.06
N GLY A 224 13.32 -8.50 14.28
CA GLY A 224 12.65 -8.05 15.49
C GLY A 224 13.31 -6.79 16.08
N TRP A 225 12.85 -6.38 17.26
CA TRP A 225 13.46 -5.26 17.97
C TRP A 225 14.93 -5.58 18.30
N HIS A 226 15.82 -4.65 17.99
CA HIS A 226 17.26 -4.73 18.24
C HIS A 226 18.03 -5.79 17.43
N ASP A 227 17.34 -6.52 16.54
CA ASP A 227 18.04 -7.40 15.60
C ASP A 227 18.81 -6.58 14.56
N SER A 228 19.89 -7.17 14.05
CA SER A 228 20.70 -6.62 12.97
C SER A 228 21.01 -7.69 11.93
N VAL A 229 21.23 -7.27 10.71
CA VAL A 229 21.66 -8.15 9.62
C VAL A 229 22.63 -7.39 8.70
N THR A 230 23.65 -8.06 8.25
CA THR A 230 24.52 -7.54 7.19
C THR A 230 23.94 -7.95 5.84
N VAL A 231 23.68 -6.99 4.98
CA VAL A 231 23.23 -7.21 3.60
C VAL A 231 24.14 -6.45 2.63
N ALA A 232 24.49 -7.11 1.53
CA ALA A 232 25.36 -6.53 0.51
C ALA A 232 26.71 -5.96 1.06
N GLY A 233 27.12 -6.36 2.26
CA GLY A 233 28.38 -5.92 2.90
C GLY A 233 28.26 -4.66 3.76
N ILE A 234 27.05 -4.20 4.06
CA ILE A 234 26.74 -3.13 5.03
C ILE A 234 25.68 -3.58 6.00
#